data_e3dde73b3956ce58ec54936c727d311f
#
_entry.id   e3dde73b3956ce58ec54936c727d311f
#
_cell.length_a   1.000
_cell.length_b   1.000
_cell.length_c   1.000
_cell.angle_alpha   90.00
_cell.angle_beta   90.00
_cell.angle_gamma   90.00
#
_symmetry.space_group_name_H-M   'P 1'
#
loop_
_entity.id
_entity.type
_entity.pdbx_description
1 polymer ?
#
loop_
_entity_poly.entity_id
_entity_poly.type
_entity_poly.pdbx_seq_one_letter_code
_entity_poly.pdbx_strand_id
1 'polypeptide(L)'
;ALSRRDMGLEFLNVTAQVHASRIESRRHGGSQVDVYRLTNNSTSIVDTHLLVIARGLPRQVQLENGSGVTSTGDPYLRVFLPQGALQPGQSIVQTLVFKRRHGGRDHDESAAAANYRLDLLSGQGNP
;
A
#
# COMPACT_ATOMS: atom_id res chain seq x y z
N ALA A 1 -11.56 -30.01 -8.00
CA ALA A 1 -11.39 -29.78 -6.59
C ALA A 1 -11.54 -28.32 -6.25
N LEU A 2 -12.08 -28.10 -5.13
CA LEU A 2 -12.23 -26.74 -4.67
C LEU A 2 -10.88 -26.15 -4.36
N SER A 3 -10.63 -25.04 -4.98
CA SER A 3 -9.40 -24.36 -4.73
C SER A 3 -9.65 -23.31 -3.65
N ARG A 4 -8.58 -22.74 -3.18
CA ARG A 4 -8.71 -21.67 -2.23
C ARG A 4 -9.41 -20.47 -2.79
N ARG A 5 -9.42 -20.33 -4.10
CA ARG A 5 -10.10 -19.22 -4.72
C ARG A 5 -11.56 -19.20 -4.37
N ASP A 6 -12.14 -20.39 -4.25
CA ASP A 6 -13.55 -20.48 -3.92
C ASP A 6 -13.83 -19.97 -2.52
N MET A 7 -12.81 -19.80 -1.72
CA MET A 7 -12.95 -19.32 -0.36
C MET A 7 -12.65 -17.83 -0.25
N GLY A 8 -12.51 -17.13 -1.35
CA GLY A 8 -12.31 -15.70 -1.33
C GLY A 8 -10.92 -15.27 -0.94
N LEU A 9 -9.94 -16.15 -1.07
CA LEU A 9 -8.57 -15.81 -0.69
C LEU A 9 -7.71 -15.40 -1.86
N GLU A 10 -8.32 -15.21 -3.00
CA GLU A 10 -7.59 -14.85 -4.19
C GLU A 10 -7.57 -13.33 -4.35
N PHE A 11 -6.43 -12.81 -4.77
CA PHE A 11 -6.26 -11.38 -5.00
C PHE A 11 -6.02 -11.11 -6.47
N LEU A 12 -6.55 -9.99 -6.93
CA LEU A 12 -6.27 -9.51 -8.27
C LEU A 12 -5.24 -8.39 -8.18
N ASN A 13 -4.21 -8.49 -9.01
CA ASN A 13 -3.23 -7.42 -9.08
C ASN A 13 -3.80 -6.31 -9.96
N VAL A 14 -4.07 -5.16 -9.36
CA VAL A 14 -4.68 -4.05 -10.07
C VAL A 14 -3.72 -2.89 -10.21
N THR A 15 -2.42 -3.14 -10.08
CA THR A 15 -1.42 -2.09 -10.19
C THR A 15 -1.49 -1.38 -11.55
N ALA A 16 -1.84 -2.10 -12.61
CA ALA A 16 -1.94 -1.49 -13.92
C ALA A 16 -3.23 -0.70 -14.11
N GLN A 17 -4.25 -0.96 -13.30
CA GLN A 17 -5.54 -0.26 -13.41
C GLN A 17 -5.60 0.98 -12.55
N VAL A 18 -4.95 0.95 -11.41
CA VAL A 18 -5.04 2.03 -10.43
C VAL A 18 -3.70 2.76 -10.41
N HIS A 19 -3.73 4.01 -10.83
CA HIS A 19 -2.53 4.82 -10.85
C HIS A 19 -2.31 5.44 -9.48
N ALA A 20 -1.13 5.24 -8.93
CA ALA A 20 -0.74 5.80 -7.64
C ALA A 20 0.20 6.97 -7.89
N SER A 21 -0.26 8.16 -7.56
CA SER A 21 0.52 9.38 -7.74
C SER A 21 0.88 9.95 -6.38
N ARG A 22 2.16 10.06 -6.08
CA ARG A 22 2.59 10.65 -4.82
C ARG A 22 2.44 12.17 -4.92
N ILE A 23 1.54 12.72 -4.14
CA ILE A 23 1.24 14.14 -4.19
C ILE A 23 1.92 14.93 -3.08
N GLU A 24 2.44 14.24 -2.07
CA GLU A 24 3.14 14.91 -0.99
C GLU A 24 4.07 13.92 -0.32
N SER A 25 5.22 14.41 0.13
CA SER A 25 6.17 13.60 0.88
C SER A 25 6.86 14.50 1.87
N ARG A 26 6.79 14.17 3.15
CA ARG A 26 7.39 14.96 4.21
C ARG A 26 8.19 14.06 5.12
N ARG A 27 9.30 14.58 5.59
CA ARG A 27 10.13 13.88 6.56
C ARG A 27 10.20 14.68 7.84
N HIS A 28 10.16 13.97 8.94
CA HIS A 28 10.22 14.62 10.24
C HIS A 28 10.84 13.64 11.22
N GLY A 29 12.08 13.91 11.61
CA GLY A 29 12.81 12.98 12.45
C GLY A 29 12.98 11.66 11.74
N GLY A 30 12.68 10.58 12.42
CA GLY A 30 12.79 9.25 11.84
C GLY A 30 11.55 8.81 11.07
N SER A 31 10.63 9.73 10.78
CA SER A 31 9.38 9.40 10.11
C SER A 31 9.31 10.03 8.74
N GLN A 32 8.57 9.37 7.86
CA GLN A 32 8.29 9.90 6.53
C GLN A 32 6.82 9.68 6.24
N VAL A 33 6.15 10.73 5.79
CA VAL A 33 4.73 10.68 5.46
C VAL A 33 4.60 10.92 3.98
N ASP A 34 4.11 9.92 3.27
CA ASP A 34 3.89 10.01 1.83
C ASP A 34 2.39 9.91 1.57
N VAL A 35 1.88 10.89 0.82
CA VAL A 35 0.46 10.95 0.49
C VAL A 35 0.29 10.64 -0.98
N TYR A 36 -0.58 9.69 -1.27
CA TYR A 36 -0.83 9.24 -2.64
C TYR A 36 -2.27 9.48 -3.03
N ARG A 37 -2.44 9.85 -4.29
CA ARG A 37 -3.75 9.81 -4.92
C ARG A 37 -3.82 8.55 -5.75
N LEU A 38 -4.82 7.73 -5.48
CA LEU A 38 -5.05 6.49 -6.20
C LEU A 38 -6.23 6.69 -7.11
N THR A 39 -6.02 6.54 -8.41
CA THR A 39 -7.04 6.80 -9.41
C THR A 39 -7.26 5.56 -10.25
N ASN A 40 -8.52 5.16 -10.39
CA ASN A 40 -8.84 4.05 -11.28
C ASN A 40 -8.85 4.57 -12.71
N ASN A 41 -7.76 4.29 -13.43
CA ASN A 41 -7.60 4.74 -14.82
C ASN A 41 -8.13 3.74 -15.84
N SER A 42 -8.79 2.70 -15.38
CA SER A 42 -9.32 1.69 -16.28
C SER A 42 -10.79 1.98 -16.59
N THR A 43 -11.37 1.17 -17.46
CA THR A 43 -12.79 1.25 -17.76
C THR A 43 -13.60 0.28 -16.91
N SER A 44 -12.95 -0.42 -16.00
CA SER A 44 -13.61 -1.41 -15.15
C SER A 44 -13.60 -0.95 -13.71
N ILE A 45 -14.64 -1.32 -12.99
CA ILE A 45 -14.71 -1.04 -11.56
C ILE A 45 -13.67 -1.88 -10.83
N VAL A 46 -12.97 -1.27 -9.88
CA VAL A 46 -12.17 -2.02 -8.93
C VAL A 46 -13.10 -2.38 -7.79
N ASP A 47 -13.46 -3.63 -7.75
CA ASP A 47 -14.48 -4.14 -6.83
C ASP A 47 -13.78 -4.78 -5.64
N THR A 48 -14.19 -4.48 -4.47
CA THR A 48 -13.61 -4.83 -3.20
C THR A 48 -12.48 -3.87 -2.81
N HIS A 49 -12.05 -4.01 -1.57
CA HIS A 49 -11.08 -3.09 -1.03
C HIS A 49 -9.68 -3.34 -1.57
N LEU A 50 -8.83 -2.35 -1.42
CA LEU A 50 -7.47 -2.42 -1.94
C LEU A 50 -6.49 -2.78 -0.85
N LEU A 51 -5.44 -3.46 -1.25
CA LEU A 51 -4.26 -3.64 -0.44
C LEU A 51 -3.12 -2.89 -1.13
N VAL A 52 -2.55 -1.93 -0.42
CA VAL A 52 -1.43 -1.16 -0.92
C VAL A 52 -0.18 -1.73 -0.29
N ILE A 53 0.65 -2.38 -1.08
CA ILE A 53 1.83 -3.08 -0.58
C ILE A 53 3.06 -2.24 -0.89
N ALA A 54 3.85 -1.95 0.14
CA ALA A 54 5.10 -1.23 -0.03
C ALA A 54 6.23 -2.24 -0.19
N ARG A 55 6.77 -2.33 -1.38
CA ARG A 55 7.81 -3.30 -1.68
C ARG A 55 9.17 -2.63 -1.74
N GLY A 56 10.18 -3.33 -1.27
CA GLY A 56 11.54 -2.85 -1.37
C GLY A 56 11.95 -1.90 -0.27
N LEU A 57 11.22 -1.89 0.84
CA LEU A 57 11.61 -1.04 1.96
C LEU A 57 12.90 -1.53 2.59
N PRO A 58 13.75 -0.62 3.07
CA PRO A 58 14.90 -1.00 3.88
C PRO A 58 14.47 -1.77 5.13
N ARG A 59 15.32 -2.66 5.60
CA ARG A 59 14.97 -3.53 6.73
C ARG A 59 14.65 -2.75 7.99
N GLN A 60 15.26 -1.61 8.18
CA GLN A 60 15.06 -0.81 9.37
C GLN A 60 13.86 0.10 9.29
N VAL A 61 13.09 0.03 8.21
CA VAL A 61 11.92 0.88 8.02
C VAL A 61 10.67 0.02 8.05
N GLN A 62 9.66 0.50 8.75
CA GLN A 62 8.37 -0.16 8.79
C GLN A 62 7.27 0.80 8.39
N LEU A 63 6.16 0.25 7.94
CA LEU A 63 4.96 1.02 7.63
C LEU A 63 4.16 1.13 8.92
N GLU A 64 4.20 2.31 9.54
CA GLU A 64 3.65 2.47 10.87
C GLU A 64 2.14 2.30 10.90
N ASN A 65 1.46 2.80 9.88
CA ASN A 65 0.01 2.66 9.81
C ASN A 65 -0.42 1.45 9.00
N GLY A 66 0.45 0.46 8.84
CA GLY A 66 0.15 -0.72 8.05
C GLY A 66 -0.85 -1.63 8.73
N SER A 67 -1.47 -2.48 7.91
CA SER A 67 -2.45 -3.44 8.38
C SER A 67 -1.86 -4.82 8.62
N GLY A 68 -0.71 -5.08 8.04
CA GLY A 68 -0.06 -6.37 8.18
C GLY A 68 1.14 -6.48 7.26
N VAL A 69 1.62 -7.71 7.11
CA VAL A 69 2.80 -8.01 6.32
C VAL A 69 2.49 -9.19 5.42
N THR A 70 2.93 -9.13 4.17
CA THR A 70 2.70 -10.23 3.23
C THR A 70 3.56 -11.42 3.58
N SER A 71 3.33 -12.53 2.91
CA SER A 71 4.12 -13.73 3.11
C SER A 71 5.59 -13.52 2.72
N THR A 72 5.86 -12.53 1.88
CA THR A 72 7.23 -12.21 1.49
C THR A 72 7.87 -11.14 2.38
N GLY A 73 7.16 -10.70 3.41
CA GLY A 73 7.73 -9.76 4.37
C GLY A 73 7.50 -8.30 4.06
N ASP A 74 6.69 -7.99 3.07
CA ASP A 74 6.43 -6.60 2.72
C ASP A 74 5.20 -6.08 3.45
N PRO A 75 5.26 -4.88 4.05
CA PRO A 75 4.10 -4.36 4.75
C PRO A 75 3.05 -3.85 3.79
N TYR A 76 1.79 -3.88 4.22
CA TYR A 76 0.71 -3.39 3.40
C TYR A 76 -0.30 -2.62 4.24
N LEU A 77 -1.03 -1.75 3.56
CA LEU A 77 -2.13 -1.00 4.14
C LEU A 77 -3.42 -1.43 3.45
N ARG A 78 -4.40 -1.81 4.24
CA ARG A 78 -5.72 -2.13 3.70
C ARG A 78 -6.52 -0.84 3.57
N VAL A 79 -7.00 -0.59 2.38
CA VAL A 79 -7.73 0.63 2.06
C VAL A 79 -9.18 0.28 1.81
N PHE A 80 -10.08 0.83 2.61
CA PHE A 80 -11.51 0.59 2.47
C PHE A 80 -12.07 1.59 1.48
N LEU A 81 -12.55 1.08 0.36
CA LEU A 81 -13.06 1.94 -0.70
C LEU A 81 -14.46 2.45 -0.38
N PRO A 82 -14.81 3.65 -0.84
CA PRO A 82 -16.16 4.18 -0.65
C PRO A 82 -17.16 3.22 -1.26
N GLN A 83 -18.12 2.78 -0.45
CA GLN A 83 -19.15 1.84 -0.88
C GLN A 83 -18.58 0.56 -1.46
N GLY A 84 -17.34 0.23 -1.10
CA GLY A 84 -16.73 -1.03 -1.47
C GLY A 84 -16.16 -1.11 -2.87
N ALA A 85 -16.06 0.00 -3.59
CA ALA A 85 -15.59 -0.04 -4.97
C ALA A 85 -14.94 1.27 -5.37
N LEU A 86 -14.08 1.20 -6.38
CA LEU A 86 -13.50 2.40 -6.99
C LEU A 86 -13.93 2.41 -8.44
N GLN A 87 -14.75 3.39 -8.78
CA GLN A 87 -15.32 3.52 -10.11
C GLN A 87 -14.28 3.99 -11.12
N PRO A 88 -14.48 3.73 -12.42
CA PRO A 88 -13.59 4.30 -13.42
C PRO A 88 -13.50 5.80 -13.28
N GLY A 89 -12.28 6.32 -13.25
CA GLY A 89 -12.03 7.75 -13.10
C GLY A 89 -12.09 8.26 -11.68
N GLN A 90 -12.52 7.46 -10.73
CA GLN A 90 -12.62 7.88 -9.34
C GLN A 90 -11.25 7.86 -8.68
N SER A 91 -11.02 8.80 -7.76
CA SER A 91 -9.77 8.89 -7.01
C SER A 91 -10.04 8.89 -5.53
N ILE A 92 -9.09 8.36 -4.78
CA ILE A 92 -9.06 8.46 -3.32
C ILE A 92 -7.65 8.88 -2.92
N VAL A 93 -7.53 9.38 -1.70
CA VAL A 93 -6.24 9.81 -1.18
C VAL A 93 -5.91 8.95 0.03
N GLN A 94 -4.69 8.43 0.04
CA GLN A 94 -4.22 7.58 1.12
C GLN A 94 -2.85 8.02 1.58
N THR A 95 -2.61 7.89 2.85
CA THR A 95 -1.36 8.28 3.47
C THR A 95 -0.61 7.05 3.95
N LEU A 96 0.66 6.99 3.63
CA LEU A 96 1.55 5.96 4.14
C LEU A 96 2.54 6.61 5.10
N VAL A 97 2.64 6.05 6.30
CA VAL A 97 3.54 6.58 7.32
C VAL A 97 4.63 5.57 7.55
N PHE A 98 5.84 5.95 7.23
CA PHE A 98 7.01 5.10 7.41
C PHE A 98 7.80 5.58 8.60
N LYS A 99 8.34 4.64 9.35
CA LYS A 99 9.10 4.97 10.53
C LYS A 99 10.29 4.06 10.64
N ARG A 100 11.42 4.64 11.02
CA ARG A 100 12.61 3.85 11.26
C ARG A 100 12.42 3.01 12.50
N ARG A 101 12.82 1.76 12.39
CA ARG A 101 12.72 0.86 13.54
C ARG A 101 13.63 1.32 14.66
N HIS A 102 13.21 1.02 15.86
CA HIS A 102 13.97 1.33 17.04
C HIS A 102 15.35 0.70 16.96
N GLY A 103 16.36 1.43 17.41
CA GLY A 103 17.72 0.92 17.41
C GLY A 103 18.56 1.41 16.26
N GLY A 104 17.96 2.09 15.29
CA GLY A 104 18.73 2.64 14.20
C GLY A 104 19.48 3.89 14.60
N ARG A 105 20.35 4.34 13.73
CA ARG A 105 21.06 5.57 13.97
C ARG A 105 20.17 6.75 13.67
N ASP A 106 20.03 7.62 14.63
CA ASP A 106 19.08 8.70 14.50
C ASP A 106 19.49 9.74 13.49
N HIS A 107 20.77 9.93 13.30
CA HIS A 107 21.22 10.99 12.42
C HIS A 107 21.12 10.63 10.94
N ASP A 108 20.75 9.42 10.63
CA ASP A 108 20.63 9.02 9.23
C ASP A 108 19.17 9.00 8.82
N GLU A 109 18.54 10.16 8.87
CA GLU A 109 17.12 10.25 8.58
C GLU A 109 16.80 10.11 7.11
N SER A 110 17.77 10.37 6.26
CA SER A 110 17.53 10.35 4.83
C SER A 110 17.21 8.95 4.30
N ALA A 111 17.46 7.93 5.09
CA ALA A 111 17.28 6.56 4.63
C ALA A 111 15.90 5.99 4.94
N ALA A 112 14.99 6.78 5.49
CA ALA A 112 13.75 6.21 6.04
C ALA A 112 13.00 5.37 5.02
N ALA A 113 12.58 5.90 3.91
CA ALA A 113 11.84 5.13 2.92
C ALA A 113 12.16 5.64 1.54
N ALA A 114 13.45 5.71 1.23
CA ALA A 114 13.87 6.39 0.02
C ALA A 114 13.45 5.67 -1.26
N ASN A 115 13.56 4.35 -1.29
CA ASN A 115 13.32 3.60 -2.52
C ASN A 115 12.39 2.44 -2.26
N TYR A 116 11.15 2.63 -2.61
CA TYR A 116 10.16 1.57 -2.53
C TYR A 116 9.20 1.74 -3.69
N ARG A 117 8.43 0.71 -3.96
CA ARG A 117 7.39 0.79 -4.97
C ARG A 117 6.11 0.25 -4.41
N LEU A 118 5.00 0.60 -5.02
CA LEU A 118 3.70 0.14 -4.57
C LEU A 118 3.16 -0.90 -5.52
N ASP A 119 2.66 -1.99 -4.95
CA ASP A 119 1.82 -2.94 -5.65
C ASP A 119 0.43 -2.83 -5.08
N LEU A 120 -0.56 -2.89 -5.94
CA LEU A 120 -1.95 -2.75 -5.54
C LEU A 120 -2.69 -4.03 -5.84
N LEU A 121 -3.29 -4.59 -4.82
CA LEU A 121 -4.12 -5.78 -4.95
C LEU A 121 -5.55 -5.46 -4.57
N SER A 122 -6.48 -6.15 -5.22
CA SER A 122 -7.88 -6.05 -4.88
C SER A 122 -8.32 -7.38 -4.32
N GLY A 123 -8.96 -7.37 -3.13
CA GLY A 123 -9.42 -8.60 -2.53
C GLY A 123 -9.55 -8.49 -1.04
N GLN A 124 -9.94 -9.60 -0.42
CA GLN A 124 -10.10 -9.70 1.01
C GLN A 124 -9.15 -10.76 1.55
N GLY A 125 -8.96 -10.74 2.85
CA GLY A 125 -8.06 -11.69 3.47
C GLY A 125 -6.66 -11.13 3.60
N ASN A 126 -5.71 -12.00 3.87
CA ASN A 126 -4.31 -11.60 4.07
C ASN A 126 -3.47 -12.09 2.92
N PRO A 127 -2.74 -11.21 2.31
CA PRO A 127 -1.88 -11.59 1.19
C PRO A 127 -0.70 -12.44 1.60
#